data_dcd1d9296fb37857e25dd1a8d53fc4a8
#
_entry.id   dcd1d9296fb37857e25dd1a8d53fc4a8
#
_cell.length_a   1.000
_cell.length_b   1.000
_cell.length_c   1.000
_cell.angle_alpha   90.00
_cell.angle_beta   90.00
_cell.angle_gamma   90.00
#
_symmetry.space_group_name_H-M   'P 1'
#
loop_
_entity.id
_entity.type
_entity.pdbx_description
1 polymer ?
#
loop_
_entity_poly.entity_id
_entity_poly.type
_entity_poly.pdbx_seq_one_letter_code
_entity_poly.pdbx_strand_id
1 'polypeptide(L)'
;MIKESIFSFLKIRKMPIIIFTGIVVIFGILFYLYDIPFDAIIYGCELSFVWCAVCLFIDFYKYYKRHKLLHINREQFFDDAEQLPEHMDIIEYDYQELAKELYQAKQELISKNRIAKKELLDYYGMWVHQIKTPIAALGVLIQSGEELEEVQESPKAQELTRSMKMEVFRIEQYVDMVLTYLRMGSATSDYAFRICSLEEIVRQAVRKYSQMFIMTRTRLHLEIQDQKILTDEKWLTFVIEQIFSNAVKYARGGEISIYTEDKTLVIADDGIGIAEEDLPRIFEKGFTGYNGRANKKSTGIGLYLCKTIIDRLHHTIWIESKPEKGTKVYLNFDREHRR
;
A
#
# COMPACT_ATOMS: atom_id res chain seq x y z
N MET A 1 -29.95 -12.40 -14.47
CA MET A 1 -29.49 -13.80 -14.25
C MET A 1 -30.42 -14.84 -14.89
N ILE A 2 -31.68 -15.08 -14.42
CA ILE A 2 -32.56 -16.13 -14.98
C ILE A 2 -32.88 -15.87 -16.46
N LYS A 3 -33.27 -14.67 -16.86
CA LYS A 3 -33.57 -14.34 -18.28
C LYS A 3 -32.38 -14.55 -19.21
N GLU A 4 -31.19 -14.18 -18.79
CA GLU A 4 -29.94 -14.37 -19.56
C GLU A 4 -29.59 -15.85 -19.67
N SER A 5 -29.80 -16.63 -18.60
CA SER A 5 -29.57 -18.09 -18.61
C SER A 5 -30.53 -18.79 -19.57
N ILE A 6 -31.82 -18.39 -19.64
CA ILE A 6 -32.79 -18.94 -20.56
C ILE A 6 -32.40 -18.64 -22.01
N PHE A 7 -32.03 -17.40 -22.29
CA PHE A 7 -31.63 -17.02 -23.66
C PHE A 7 -30.37 -17.74 -24.12
N SER A 8 -29.37 -17.85 -23.24
CA SER A 8 -28.13 -18.59 -23.52
C SER A 8 -28.40 -20.09 -23.73
N PHE A 9 -29.24 -20.69 -22.87
CA PHE A 9 -29.62 -22.09 -22.99
C PHE A 9 -30.32 -22.38 -24.34
N LEU A 10 -31.31 -21.57 -24.74
CA LEU A 10 -32.01 -21.73 -26.01
C LEU A 10 -31.07 -21.55 -27.22
N LYS A 11 -30.13 -20.65 -27.12
CA LYS A 11 -29.10 -20.45 -28.18
C LYS A 11 -28.20 -21.67 -28.35
N ILE A 12 -27.81 -22.32 -27.26
CA ILE A 12 -26.96 -23.53 -27.30
C ILE A 12 -27.77 -24.72 -27.84
N ARG A 13 -29.05 -24.87 -27.48
CA ARG A 13 -29.92 -25.99 -27.84
C ARG A 13 -30.76 -25.78 -29.11
N LYS A 14 -30.45 -24.76 -29.92
CA LYS A 14 -31.19 -24.48 -31.15
C LYS A 14 -31.21 -25.65 -32.14
N MET A 15 -30.10 -26.39 -32.29
CA MET A 15 -30.05 -27.54 -33.22
C MET A 15 -30.94 -28.71 -32.80
N PRO A 16 -30.93 -29.24 -31.56
CA PRO A 16 -31.89 -30.23 -31.10
C PRO A 16 -33.37 -29.81 -31.29
N ILE A 17 -33.68 -28.54 -31.05
CA ILE A 17 -35.06 -28.02 -31.23
C ILE A 17 -35.44 -28.02 -32.73
N ILE A 18 -34.57 -27.60 -33.61
CA ILE A 18 -34.82 -27.61 -35.05
C ILE A 18 -35.00 -29.03 -35.58
N ILE A 19 -34.13 -29.97 -35.15
CA ILE A 19 -34.25 -31.40 -35.52
C ILE A 19 -35.58 -31.99 -35.06
N PHE A 20 -35.95 -31.73 -33.80
CA PHE A 20 -37.24 -32.21 -33.27
C PHE A 20 -38.42 -31.67 -34.05
N THR A 21 -38.48 -30.37 -34.33
CA THR A 21 -39.50 -29.71 -35.14
C THR A 21 -39.54 -30.31 -36.55
N GLY A 22 -38.40 -30.56 -37.19
CA GLY A 22 -38.30 -31.20 -38.48
C GLY A 22 -38.86 -32.60 -38.49
N ILE A 23 -38.59 -33.41 -37.46
CA ILE A 23 -39.12 -34.76 -37.34
C ILE A 23 -40.66 -34.73 -37.17
N VAL A 24 -41.19 -33.84 -36.34
CA VAL A 24 -42.64 -33.71 -36.16
C VAL A 24 -43.36 -33.33 -37.47
N VAL A 25 -42.76 -32.42 -38.24
CA VAL A 25 -43.28 -32.03 -39.56
C VAL A 25 -43.27 -33.17 -40.56
N ILE A 26 -42.15 -33.94 -40.62
CA ILE A 26 -42.04 -35.13 -41.52
C ILE A 26 -43.10 -36.17 -41.16
N PHE A 27 -43.28 -36.47 -39.86
CA PHE A 27 -44.31 -37.43 -39.43
C PHE A 27 -45.75 -36.90 -39.73
N GLY A 28 -46.01 -35.63 -39.53
CA GLY A 28 -47.26 -34.99 -39.89
C GLY A 28 -47.59 -35.15 -41.39
N ILE A 29 -46.64 -34.96 -42.29
CA ILE A 29 -46.79 -35.14 -43.70
C ILE A 29 -47.04 -36.63 -44.06
N LEU A 30 -46.30 -37.56 -43.45
CA LEU A 30 -46.47 -39.01 -43.66
C LEU A 30 -47.85 -39.45 -43.21
N PHE A 31 -48.33 -39.04 -42.06
CA PHE A 31 -49.62 -39.41 -41.53
C PHE A 31 -50.79 -38.87 -42.40
N TYR A 32 -50.63 -37.63 -42.93
CA TYR A 32 -51.55 -37.07 -43.90
C TYR A 32 -51.62 -37.89 -45.19
N LEU A 33 -50.49 -38.35 -45.72
CA LEU A 33 -50.43 -39.16 -46.94
C LEU A 33 -51.02 -40.56 -46.74
N TYR A 34 -51.07 -41.11 -45.54
CA TYR A 34 -51.58 -42.43 -45.22
C TYR A 34 -53.02 -42.42 -44.73
N ASP A 35 -53.77 -41.30 -44.88
CA ASP A 35 -55.19 -41.12 -44.45
C ASP A 35 -55.44 -41.52 -42.96
N ILE A 36 -54.47 -41.23 -42.06
CA ILE A 36 -54.64 -41.51 -40.65
C ILE A 36 -55.62 -40.49 -40.06
N PRO A 37 -56.55 -40.90 -39.13
CA PRO A 37 -57.49 -39.99 -38.48
C PRO A 37 -56.81 -38.80 -37.85
N PHE A 38 -57.34 -37.60 -38.14
CA PHE A 38 -56.72 -36.32 -37.74
C PHE A 38 -56.53 -36.20 -36.21
N ASP A 39 -57.48 -36.79 -35.46
CA ASP A 39 -57.41 -36.83 -33.98
C ASP A 39 -56.17 -37.60 -33.49
N ALA A 40 -55.81 -38.71 -34.14
CA ALA A 40 -54.61 -39.49 -33.73
C ALA A 40 -53.31 -38.71 -33.97
N ILE A 41 -53.25 -37.84 -35.01
CA ILE A 41 -52.10 -36.99 -35.30
C ILE A 41 -51.98 -35.92 -34.23
N ILE A 42 -53.10 -35.29 -33.85
CA ILE A 42 -53.12 -34.27 -32.78
C ILE A 42 -52.61 -34.84 -31.47
N TYR A 43 -53.16 -35.98 -31.01
CA TYR A 43 -52.69 -36.63 -29.79
C TYR A 43 -51.20 -37.01 -29.83
N GLY A 44 -50.73 -37.48 -30.96
CA GLY A 44 -49.32 -37.81 -31.13
C GLY A 44 -48.42 -36.55 -31.01
N CYS A 45 -48.82 -35.44 -31.61
CA CYS A 45 -48.13 -34.17 -31.52
C CYS A 45 -48.14 -33.60 -30.09
N GLU A 46 -49.29 -33.62 -29.41
CA GLU A 46 -49.40 -33.19 -28.01
C GLU A 46 -48.51 -33.99 -27.09
N LEU A 47 -48.51 -35.32 -27.18
CA LEU A 47 -47.67 -36.20 -26.37
C LEU A 47 -46.19 -35.96 -26.62
N SER A 48 -45.80 -35.79 -27.89
CA SER A 48 -44.43 -35.49 -28.29
C SER A 48 -43.97 -34.12 -27.76
N PHE A 49 -44.85 -33.12 -27.80
CA PHE A 49 -44.57 -31.79 -27.26
C PHE A 49 -44.40 -31.82 -25.75
N VAL A 50 -45.29 -32.48 -25.00
CA VAL A 50 -45.18 -32.65 -23.55
C VAL A 50 -43.85 -33.34 -23.20
N TRP A 51 -43.50 -34.43 -23.88
CA TRP A 51 -42.25 -35.14 -23.65
C TRP A 51 -41.03 -34.25 -23.90
N CYS A 52 -41.03 -33.51 -25.00
CA CYS A 52 -39.95 -32.54 -25.33
C CYS A 52 -39.82 -31.45 -24.27
N ALA A 53 -40.97 -30.90 -23.81
CA ALA A 53 -40.99 -29.90 -22.75
C ALA A 53 -40.40 -30.40 -21.43
N VAL A 54 -40.72 -31.64 -21.05
CA VAL A 54 -40.13 -32.27 -19.84
C VAL A 54 -38.63 -32.45 -19.99
N CYS A 55 -38.15 -32.96 -21.13
CA CYS A 55 -36.73 -33.13 -21.38
C CYS A 55 -35.97 -31.80 -21.35
N LEU A 56 -36.50 -30.75 -22.00
CA LEU A 56 -35.92 -29.43 -22.00
C LEU A 56 -35.92 -28.80 -20.60
N PHE A 57 -36.97 -29.05 -19.79
CA PHE A 57 -37.01 -28.54 -18.44
C PHE A 57 -35.93 -29.19 -17.55
N ILE A 58 -35.74 -30.51 -17.64
CA ILE A 58 -34.71 -31.23 -16.90
C ILE A 58 -33.31 -30.73 -17.30
N ASP A 59 -33.08 -30.57 -18.60
CA ASP A 59 -31.79 -30.10 -19.13
C ASP A 59 -31.51 -28.63 -18.72
N PHE A 60 -32.54 -27.79 -18.77
CA PHE A 60 -32.45 -26.40 -18.27
C PHE A 60 -32.18 -26.34 -16.76
N TYR A 61 -32.83 -27.19 -15.97
CA TYR A 61 -32.60 -27.23 -14.53
C TYR A 61 -31.15 -27.62 -14.19
N LYS A 62 -30.60 -28.60 -14.88
CA LYS A 62 -29.18 -28.99 -14.74
C LYS A 62 -28.25 -27.86 -15.15
N TYR A 63 -28.51 -27.21 -16.29
CA TYR A 63 -27.74 -26.06 -16.79
C TYR A 63 -27.78 -24.89 -15.80
N TYR A 64 -28.96 -24.55 -15.30
CA TYR A 64 -29.14 -23.44 -14.35
C TYR A 64 -28.45 -23.70 -13.01
N LYS A 65 -28.60 -24.91 -12.45
CA LYS A 65 -27.93 -25.31 -11.21
C LYS A 65 -26.41 -25.14 -11.32
N ARG A 66 -25.86 -25.54 -12.44
CA ARG A 66 -24.44 -25.47 -12.71
C ARG A 66 -23.95 -24.03 -12.90
N HIS A 67 -24.67 -23.25 -13.69
CA HIS A 67 -24.35 -21.82 -13.86
C HIS A 67 -24.38 -21.08 -12.53
N LYS A 68 -25.35 -21.38 -11.67
CA LYS A 68 -25.44 -20.82 -10.31
C LYS A 68 -24.22 -21.22 -9.46
N LEU A 69 -23.80 -22.46 -9.53
CA LEU A 69 -22.64 -22.99 -8.78
C LEU A 69 -21.34 -22.31 -9.21
N LEU A 70 -21.11 -22.16 -10.51
CA LEU A 70 -19.98 -21.43 -11.05
C LEU A 70 -19.99 -19.94 -10.67
N HIS A 71 -21.16 -19.33 -10.61
CA HIS A 71 -21.27 -17.92 -10.23
C HIS A 71 -20.99 -17.69 -8.74
N ILE A 72 -21.45 -18.60 -7.86
CA ILE A 72 -21.19 -18.54 -6.41
C ILE A 72 -19.70 -18.77 -6.14
N ASN A 73 -19.12 -19.77 -6.78
CA ASN A 73 -17.71 -20.13 -6.56
C ASN A 73 -16.73 -19.16 -7.24
N ARG A 74 -17.23 -18.23 -8.06
CA ARG A 74 -16.35 -17.26 -8.76
C ARG A 74 -15.47 -16.46 -7.82
N GLU A 75 -15.97 -16.03 -6.67
CA GLU A 75 -15.20 -15.30 -5.67
C GLU A 75 -14.26 -16.23 -4.90
N GLN A 76 -14.71 -17.44 -4.59
CA GLN A 76 -13.92 -18.46 -3.89
C GLN A 76 -12.82 -19.08 -4.78
N PHE A 77 -13.02 -19.13 -6.09
CA PHE A 77 -12.03 -19.65 -7.05
C PHE A 77 -10.69 -18.90 -7.00
N PHE A 78 -10.69 -17.63 -6.62
CA PHE A 78 -9.46 -16.87 -6.44
C PHE A 78 -8.65 -17.29 -5.20
N ASP A 79 -9.27 -18.00 -4.25
CA ASP A 79 -8.64 -18.45 -3.02
C ASP A 79 -8.31 -19.96 -3.06
N ASP A 80 -9.13 -20.77 -3.77
CA ASP A 80 -8.96 -22.23 -3.86
C ASP A 80 -9.48 -22.78 -5.20
N ALA A 81 -8.56 -23.12 -6.10
CA ALA A 81 -8.88 -23.67 -7.43
C ALA A 81 -9.27 -25.16 -7.41
N GLU A 82 -9.17 -25.86 -6.26
CA GLU A 82 -9.52 -27.29 -6.16
C GLU A 82 -11.03 -27.55 -6.10
N GLN A 83 -11.85 -26.51 -5.82
CA GLN A 83 -13.32 -26.64 -5.65
C GLN A 83 -14.12 -26.43 -6.95
N LEU A 84 -13.59 -26.78 -8.10
CA LEU A 84 -14.35 -26.75 -9.35
C LEU A 84 -15.37 -27.89 -9.39
N PRO A 85 -16.61 -27.64 -9.90
CA PRO A 85 -17.62 -28.70 -10.06
C PRO A 85 -17.15 -29.74 -11.09
N GLU A 86 -17.66 -30.99 -10.97
CA GLU A 86 -17.36 -32.05 -11.93
C GLU A 86 -17.68 -31.61 -13.37
N HIS A 87 -16.75 -31.88 -14.29
CA HIS A 87 -16.90 -31.58 -15.72
C HIS A 87 -17.91 -32.53 -16.38
N MET A 88 -18.66 -32.06 -17.38
CA MET A 88 -19.63 -32.86 -18.12
C MET A 88 -19.14 -33.29 -19.51
N ASP A 89 -18.22 -32.53 -20.08
CA ASP A 89 -17.64 -32.84 -21.38
C ASP A 89 -16.13 -32.54 -21.42
N ILE A 90 -15.48 -32.99 -22.47
CA ILE A 90 -14.05 -32.83 -22.67
C ILE A 90 -13.64 -31.34 -22.76
N ILE A 91 -14.45 -30.52 -23.39
CA ILE A 91 -14.15 -29.09 -23.57
C ILE A 91 -14.17 -28.37 -22.22
N GLU A 92 -15.12 -28.72 -21.35
CA GLU A 92 -15.17 -28.15 -20.01
C GLU A 92 -14.02 -28.63 -19.13
N TYR A 93 -13.62 -29.90 -19.28
CA TYR A 93 -12.39 -30.43 -18.66
C TYR A 93 -11.17 -29.61 -19.08
N ASP A 94 -10.97 -29.39 -20.38
CA ASP A 94 -9.85 -28.61 -20.92
C ASP A 94 -9.83 -27.17 -20.37
N TYR A 95 -11.01 -26.51 -20.29
CA TYR A 95 -11.10 -25.18 -19.69
C TYR A 95 -10.79 -25.17 -18.19
N GLN A 96 -11.21 -26.20 -17.46
CA GLN A 96 -10.89 -26.32 -16.03
C GLN A 96 -9.40 -26.58 -15.82
N GLU A 97 -8.78 -27.40 -16.67
CA GLU A 97 -7.34 -27.65 -16.60
C GLU A 97 -6.54 -26.40 -16.92
N LEU A 98 -6.90 -25.68 -17.99
CA LEU A 98 -6.30 -24.39 -18.32
C LEU A 98 -6.46 -23.36 -17.18
N ALA A 99 -7.61 -23.32 -16.53
CA ALA A 99 -7.87 -22.43 -15.40
C ALA A 99 -7.00 -22.81 -14.19
N LYS A 100 -6.80 -24.10 -13.92
CA LYS A 100 -5.89 -24.59 -12.86
C LYS A 100 -4.43 -24.24 -13.16
N GLU A 101 -3.98 -24.44 -14.39
CA GLU A 101 -2.63 -24.07 -14.81
C GLU A 101 -2.37 -22.58 -14.65
N LEU A 102 -3.33 -21.73 -15.08
CA LEU A 102 -3.24 -20.28 -14.90
C LEU A 102 -3.20 -19.87 -13.42
N TYR A 103 -3.98 -20.54 -12.59
CA TYR A 103 -3.97 -20.30 -11.15
C TYR A 103 -2.63 -20.70 -10.54
N GLN A 104 -2.09 -21.86 -10.88
CA GLN A 104 -0.79 -22.33 -10.41
C GLN A 104 0.34 -21.40 -10.87
N ALA A 105 0.35 -21.00 -12.15
CA ALA A 105 1.32 -20.03 -12.67
C ALA A 105 1.24 -18.67 -11.94
N LYS A 106 0.02 -18.20 -11.64
CA LYS A 106 -0.20 -16.99 -10.83
C LYS A 106 0.37 -17.13 -9.43
N GLN A 107 0.11 -18.26 -8.74
CA GLN A 107 0.60 -18.51 -7.38
C GLN A 107 2.13 -18.61 -7.35
N GLU A 108 2.71 -19.28 -8.35
CA GLU A 108 4.16 -19.35 -8.50
C GLU A 108 4.79 -17.96 -8.71
N LEU A 109 4.18 -17.13 -9.55
CA LEU A 109 4.63 -15.75 -9.78
C LEU A 109 4.54 -14.90 -8.52
N ILE A 110 3.44 -15.02 -7.76
CA ILE A 110 3.26 -14.33 -6.48
C ILE A 110 4.32 -14.78 -5.47
N SER A 111 4.57 -16.09 -5.39
CA SER A 111 5.59 -16.66 -4.50
C SER A 111 6.99 -16.20 -4.87
N LYS A 112 7.37 -16.25 -6.16
CA LYS A 112 8.65 -15.75 -6.67
C LYS A 112 8.84 -14.26 -6.37
N ASN A 113 7.82 -13.44 -6.60
CA ASN A 113 7.86 -12.01 -6.28
C ASN A 113 8.02 -11.76 -4.78
N ARG A 114 7.35 -12.55 -3.94
CA ARG A 114 7.46 -12.45 -2.48
C ARG A 114 8.87 -12.81 -2.01
N ILE A 115 9.44 -13.89 -2.55
CA ILE A 115 10.81 -14.33 -2.23
C ILE A 115 11.82 -13.27 -2.68
N ALA A 116 11.78 -12.83 -3.95
CA ALA A 116 12.68 -11.80 -4.48
C ALA A 116 12.61 -10.50 -3.68
N LYS A 117 11.39 -10.10 -3.25
CA LYS A 117 11.22 -8.93 -2.42
C LYS A 117 11.82 -9.10 -1.03
N LYS A 118 11.70 -10.30 -0.43
CA LYS A 118 12.33 -10.61 0.86
C LYS A 118 13.85 -10.58 0.74
N GLU A 119 14.42 -11.25 -0.26
CA GLU A 119 15.86 -11.25 -0.51
C GLU A 119 16.42 -9.84 -0.71
N LEU A 120 15.70 -8.99 -1.44
CA LEU A 120 16.07 -7.58 -1.62
C LEU A 120 16.11 -6.83 -0.29
N LEU A 121 15.12 -7.03 0.59
CA LEU A 121 15.07 -6.42 1.91
C LEU A 121 16.19 -6.91 2.83
N ASP A 122 16.48 -8.21 2.80
CA ASP A 122 17.57 -8.82 3.57
C ASP A 122 18.93 -8.29 3.08
N TYR A 123 19.12 -8.20 1.76
CA TYR A 123 20.32 -7.60 1.16
C TYR A 123 20.52 -6.14 1.59
N TYR A 124 19.48 -5.32 1.50
CA TYR A 124 19.57 -3.92 1.93
C TYR A 124 19.77 -3.81 3.45
N GLY A 125 19.21 -4.71 4.23
CA GLY A 125 19.45 -4.77 5.68
C GLY A 125 20.94 -4.99 6.00
N MET A 126 21.57 -5.97 5.34
CA MET A 126 23.02 -6.22 5.49
C MET A 126 23.87 -5.03 5.00
N TRP A 127 23.52 -4.48 3.83
CA TRP A 127 24.24 -3.34 3.25
C TRP A 127 24.23 -2.12 4.17
N VAL A 128 23.11 -1.82 4.82
CA VAL A 128 23.03 -0.72 5.79
C VAL A 128 23.89 -0.97 7.00
N HIS A 129 23.93 -2.19 7.53
CA HIS A 129 24.86 -2.50 8.64
C HIS A 129 26.32 -2.29 8.23
N GLN A 130 26.68 -2.69 6.99
CA GLN A 130 28.04 -2.47 6.46
C GLN A 130 28.37 -1.00 6.24
N ILE A 131 27.38 -0.15 5.93
CA ILE A 131 27.60 1.31 5.78
C ILE A 131 27.63 2.01 7.14
N LYS A 132 26.79 1.62 8.11
CA LYS A 132 26.81 2.23 9.44
C LYS A 132 28.15 2.08 10.15
N THR A 133 28.86 0.98 9.93
CA THR A 133 30.17 0.74 10.53
C THR A 133 31.24 1.77 10.12
N PRO A 134 31.52 2.03 8.82
CA PRO A 134 32.47 3.07 8.42
C PRO A 134 31.98 4.49 8.77
N ILE A 135 30.68 4.75 8.79
CA ILE A 135 30.14 6.03 9.24
C ILE A 135 30.49 6.26 10.72
N ALA A 136 30.24 5.26 11.59
CA ALA A 136 30.60 5.34 12.99
C ALA A 136 32.11 5.51 13.19
N ALA A 137 32.94 4.79 12.39
CA ALA A 137 34.39 4.96 12.42
C ALA A 137 34.84 6.39 12.02
N LEU A 138 34.20 6.97 10.99
CA LEU A 138 34.43 8.37 10.62
C LEU A 138 34.04 9.33 11.75
N GLY A 139 32.94 9.09 12.44
CA GLY A 139 32.54 9.86 13.62
C GLY A 139 33.61 9.85 14.71
N VAL A 140 34.13 8.66 15.04
CA VAL A 140 35.21 8.52 16.04
C VAL A 140 36.48 9.22 15.61
N LEU A 141 36.90 9.07 14.33
CA LEU A 141 38.09 9.75 13.81
C LEU A 141 37.95 11.28 13.88
N ILE A 142 36.79 11.80 13.53
CA ILE A 142 36.51 13.24 13.62
C ILE A 142 36.54 13.71 15.07
N GLN A 143 35.95 12.93 16.00
CA GLN A 143 35.96 13.25 17.43
C GLN A 143 37.37 13.24 17.99
N SER A 144 38.16 12.21 17.68
CA SER A 144 39.59 12.15 18.10
C SER A 144 40.41 13.29 17.52
N GLY A 145 40.12 13.70 16.28
CA GLY A 145 40.76 14.87 15.67
C GLY A 145 40.43 16.20 16.35
N GLU A 146 39.20 16.35 16.91
CA GLU A 146 38.80 17.55 17.67
C GLU A 146 39.57 17.71 19.00
N GLU A 147 40.05 16.60 19.59
CA GLU A 147 40.77 16.60 20.86
C GLU A 147 42.23 17.03 20.67
N LEU A 148 42.75 17.13 19.42
CA LEU A 148 44.08 17.61 19.15
C LEU A 148 44.22 19.12 19.44
N GLU A 149 45.24 19.53 20.15
CA GLU A 149 45.52 20.94 20.51
C GLU A 149 45.54 21.84 19.27
N GLU A 150 46.15 21.38 18.17
CA GLU A 150 46.21 22.12 16.88
C GLU A 150 44.83 22.42 16.28
N VAL A 151 43.83 21.54 16.48
CA VAL A 151 42.48 21.74 16.01
C VAL A 151 41.73 22.68 16.95
N GLN A 152 41.95 22.57 18.26
CA GLN A 152 41.33 23.45 19.25
C GLN A 152 41.79 24.89 19.15
N GLU A 153 43.06 25.12 18.78
CA GLU A 153 43.61 26.44 18.62
C GLU A 153 43.26 27.11 17.25
N SER A 154 42.86 26.32 16.25
CA SER A 154 42.54 26.85 14.92
C SER A 154 41.04 26.96 14.69
N PRO A 155 40.45 28.16 14.62
CA PRO A 155 39.02 28.37 14.31
C PRO A 155 38.61 27.73 12.97
N LYS A 156 39.52 27.72 11.98
CA LYS A 156 39.26 27.12 10.67
C LYS A 156 39.19 25.59 10.73
N ALA A 157 40.07 24.97 11.55
CA ALA A 157 40.03 23.52 11.77
C ALA A 157 38.76 23.10 12.53
N GLN A 158 38.34 23.87 13.55
CA GLN A 158 37.10 23.64 14.26
C GLN A 158 35.88 23.73 13.34
N GLU A 159 35.83 24.72 12.44
CA GLU A 159 34.72 24.85 11.47
C GLU A 159 34.67 23.69 10.48
N LEU A 160 35.85 23.23 10.00
CA LEU A 160 35.95 22.06 9.12
C LEU A 160 35.46 20.80 9.82
N THR A 161 35.90 20.53 11.04
CA THR A 161 35.51 19.38 11.83
C THR A 161 33.99 19.39 12.12
N ARG A 162 33.43 20.54 12.45
CA ARG A 162 31.98 20.74 12.61
C ARG A 162 31.24 20.42 11.32
N SER A 163 31.73 20.86 10.18
CA SER A 163 31.14 20.57 8.87
C SER A 163 31.18 19.08 8.55
N MET A 164 32.30 18.39 8.86
CA MET A 164 32.43 16.94 8.70
C MET A 164 31.43 16.18 9.56
N LYS A 165 31.26 16.54 10.84
CA LYS A 165 30.23 15.95 11.73
C LYS A 165 28.83 16.09 11.17
N MET A 166 28.50 17.27 10.64
CA MET A 166 27.20 17.51 10.01
C MET A 166 26.95 16.62 8.79
N GLU A 167 27.96 16.42 7.94
CA GLU A 167 27.81 15.56 6.77
C GLU A 167 27.71 14.06 7.17
N VAL A 168 28.48 13.61 8.16
CA VAL A 168 28.35 12.24 8.70
C VAL A 168 26.93 12.01 9.24
N PHE A 169 26.39 12.92 10.03
CA PHE A 169 25.02 12.83 10.55
C PHE A 169 23.99 12.79 9.41
N ARG A 170 24.17 13.60 8.35
CA ARG A 170 23.28 13.56 7.17
C ARG A 170 23.33 12.21 6.46
N ILE A 171 24.50 11.60 6.33
CA ILE A 171 24.63 10.28 5.71
C ILE A 171 23.86 9.24 6.54
N GLU A 172 23.97 9.28 7.88
CA GLU A 172 23.18 8.40 8.76
C GLU A 172 21.68 8.58 8.56
N GLN A 173 21.21 9.82 8.46
CA GLN A 173 19.79 10.12 8.19
C GLN A 173 19.32 9.58 6.84
N TYR A 174 20.12 9.69 5.80
CA TYR A 174 19.79 9.14 4.49
C TYR A 174 19.72 7.60 4.52
N VAL A 175 20.66 6.96 5.20
CA VAL A 175 20.66 5.49 5.36
C VAL A 175 19.41 5.03 6.12
N ASP A 176 19.05 5.68 7.23
CA ASP A 176 17.85 5.37 8.00
C ASP A 176 16.56 5.61 7.19
N MET A 177 16.51 6.67 6.37
CA MET A 177 15.41 6.96 5.47
C MET A 177 15.23 5.87 4.40
N VAL A 178 16.31 5.43 3.76
CA VAL A 178 16.26 4.36 2.73
C VAL A 178 15.78 3.06 3.36
N LEU A 179 16.29 2.69 4.54
CA LEU A 179 15.82 1.51 5.27
C LEU A 179 14.34 1.56 5.58
N THR A 180 13.88 2.70 6.09
CA THR A 180 12.47 2.90 6.43
C THR A 180 11.60 2.77 5.20
N TYR A 181 12.01 3.37 4.07
CA TYR A 181 11.31 3.25 2.79
C TYR A 181 11.19 1.80 2.33
N LEU A 182 12.28 1.04 2.40
CA LEU A 182 12.30 -0.37 1.99
C LEU A 182 11.41 -1.23 2.89
N ARG A 183 11.48 -1.04 4.21
CA ARG A 183 10.65 -1.76 5.18
C ARG A 183 9.16 -1.46 5.02
N MET A 184 8.78 -0.23 4.69
CA MET A 184 7.38 0.11 4.43
C MET A 184 6.77 -0.64 3.25
N GLY A 185 7.58 -1.01 2.26
CA GLY A 185 7.13 -1.76 1.09
C GLY A 185 6.93 -3.26 1.35
N SER A 186 7.29 -3.80 2.52
CA SER A 186 7.11 -5.22 2.85
C SER A 186 5.72 -5.47 3.46
N ALA A 187 5.09 -6.58 3.08
CA ALA A 187 3.82 -7.05 3.68
C ALA A 187 3.98 -7.45 5.17
N THR A 188 5.23 -7.58 5.63
CA THR A 188 5.63 -7.99 6.98
C THR A 188 6.07 -6.80 7.84
N SER A 189 5.62 -5.58 7.56
CA SER A 189 5.80 -4.45 8.48
C SER A 189 4.88 -4.67 9.68
N ASP A 190 5.31 -5.50 10.63
CA ASP A 190 4.59 -5.71 11.87
C ASP A 190 4.69 -4.42 12.72
N TYR A 191 3.61 -3.66 12.72
CA TYR A 191 3.47 -2.51 13.60
C TYR A 191 3.17 -3.01 15.02
N ALA A 192 4.03 -2.70 15.97
CA ALA A 192 3.87 -3.06 17.37
C ALA A 192 3.14 -1.94 18.14
N PHE A 193 1.82 -1.89 18.02
CA PHE A 193 1.01 -0.90 18.73
C PHE A 193 1.07 -1.11 20.24
N ARG A 194 1.49 -0.06 20.96
CA ARG A 194 1.56 -0.01 22.44
C ARG A 194 1.08 1.35 22.93
N ILE A 195 0.68 1.39 24.21
CA ILE A 195 0.41 2.65 24.89
C ILE A 195 1.77 3.24 25.31
N CYS A 196 2.15 4.35 24.66
CA CYS A 196 3.43 5.02 24.85
C CYS A 196 3.23 6.43 25.40
N SER A 197 4.23 6.97 26.10
CA SER A 197 4.30 8.38 26.49
C SER A 197 4.77 9.23 25.31
N LEU A 198 3.98 10.20 24.90
CA LEU A 198 4.34 11.14 23.85
C LEU A 198 5.58 11.95 24.22
N GLU A 199 5.67 12.37 25.49
CA GLU A 199 6.82 13.12 26.01
C GLU A 199 8.12 12.30 25.89
N GLU A 200 8.10 11.02 26.26
CA GLU A 200 9.28 10.15 26.15
C GLU A 200 9.76 10.01 24.70
N ILE A 201 8.83 9.81 23.75
CA ILE A 201 9.14 9.70 22.31
C ILE A 201 9.80 10.99 21.80
N VAL A 202 9.21 12.15 22.12
CA VAL A 202 9.75 13.44 21.68
C VAL A 202 11.12 13.71 22.32
N ARG A 203 11.28 13.44 23.61
CA ARG A 203 12.57 13.60 24.31
C ARG A 203 13.65 12.70 23.74
N GLN A 204 13.32 11.49 23.31
CA GLN A 204 14.24 10.59 22.62
C GLN A 204 14.72 11.19 21.30
N ALA A 205 13.81 11.70 20.46
CA ALA A 205 14.14 12.36 19.22
C ALA A 205 14.98 13.65 19.45
N VAL A 206 14.64 14.45 20.46
CA VAL A 206 15.41 15.66 20.84
C VAL A 206 16.83 15.28 21.27
N ARG A 207 17.02 14.22 22.08
CA ARG A 207 18.37 13.77 22.45
C ARG A 207 19.21 13.39 21.23
N LYS A 208 18.66 12.67 20.27
CA LYS A 208 19.34 12.30 19.02
C LYS A 208 19.77 13.52 18.20
N TYR A 209 18.94 14.56 18.16
CA TYR A 209 19.19 15.79 17.41
C TYR A 209 19.92 16.87 18.19
N SER A 210 20.23 16.67 19.48
CA SER A 210 20.82 17.68 20.36
C SER A 210 22.12 18.29 19.82
N GLN A 211 23.02 17.47 19.32
CA GLN A 211 24.27 17.93 18.68
C GLN A 211 24.00 18.80 17.44
N MET A 212 22.98 18.45 16.63
CA MET A 212 22.61 19.21 15.46
C MET A 212 22.06 20.59 15.84
N PHE A 213 21.20 20.69 16.86
CA PHE A 213 20.71 21.97 17.36
C PHE A 213 21.85 22.87 17.84
N ILE A 214 22.84 22.31 18.58
CA ILE A 214 24.04 23.04 19.03
C ILE A 214 24.89 23.49 17.80
N MET A 215 25.16 22.58 16.88
CA MET A 215 26.00 22.87 15.71
C MET A 215 25.36 23.89 14.76
N THR A 216 24.07 23.88 14.60
CA THR A 216 23.33 24.86 13.76
C THR A 216 22.97 26.13 14.52
N ARG A 217 23.27 26.23 15.83
CA ARG A 217 22.86 27.31 16.74
C ARG A 217 21.35 27.52 16.77
N THR A 218 20.59 26.42 16.63
CA THR A 218 19.12 26.44 16.68
C THR A 218 18.68 26.42 18.14
N ARG A 219 17.86 27.38 18.55
CA ARG A 219 17.24 27.40 19.86
C ARG A 219 16.06 26.44 19.89
N LEU A 220 15.96 25.65 20.95
CA LEU A 220 14.88 24.70 21.14
C LEU A 220 14.01 25.13 22.33
N HIS A 221 12.72 25.32 22.08
CA HIS A 221 11.71 25.50 23.12
C HIS A 221 10.82 24.27 23.22
N LEU A 222 10.72 23.69 24.41
CA LEU A 222 10.02 22.42 24.63
C LEU A 222 8.96 22.56 25.73
N GLU A 223 7.68 22.45 25.35
CA GLU A 223 6.52 22.58 26.24
C GLU A 223 5.51 21.46 25.97
N ILE A 224 5.80 20.26 26.47
CA ILE A 224 5.00 19.07 26.21
C ILE A 224 4.23 18.67 27.46
N GLN A 225 2.93 18.49 27.32
CA GLN A 225 2.10 17.79 28.30
C GLN A 225 2.16 16.29 28.01
N ASP A 226 2.55 15.47 28.99
CA ASP A 226 2.62 14.03 28.80
C ASP A 226 1.23 13.44 28.53
N GLN A 227 1.12 12.75 27.40
CA GLN A 227 -0.10 12.09 26.97
C GLN A 227 0.22 10.64 26.64
N LYS A 228 -0.67 9.73 27.04
CA LYS A 228 -0.60 8.34 26.65
C LYS A 228 -1.31 8.12 25.30
N ILE A 229 -0.57 7.71 24.30
CA ILE A 229 -1.06 7.48 22.94
C ILE A 229 -0.86 6.02 22.54
N LEU A 230 -1.81 5.46 21.80
CA LEU A 230 -1.69 4.11 21.22
C LEU A 230 -1.01 4.20 19.86
N THR A 231 0.27 3.86 19.81
CA THR A 231 1.10 4.00 18.61
C THR A 231 2.21 2.94 18.56
N ASP A 232 2.97 2.93 17.48
CA ASP A 232 4.28 2.26 17.44
C ASP A 232 5.37 3.31 17.69
N GLU A 233 6.07 3.17 18.81
CA GLU A 233 7.10 4.09 19.27
C GLU A 233 8.19 4.33 18.23
N LYS A 234 8.68 3.25 17.63
CA LYS A 234 9.79 3.31 16.64
C LYS A 234 9.40 4.09 15.39
N TRP A 235 8.21 3.82 14.85
CA TRP A 235 7.73 4.48 13.65
C TRP A 235 7.37 5.95 13.91
N LEU A 236 6.78 6.26 15.06
CA LEU A 236 6.47 7.65 15.43
C LEU A 236 7.74 8.45 15.71
N THR A 237 8.74 7.86 16.40
CA THR A 237 10.05 8.48 16.61
C THR A 237 10.68 8.86 15.27
N PHE A 238 10.67 7.97 14.27
CA PHE A 238 11.19 8.27 12.94
C PHE A 238 10.47 9.46 12.28
N VAL A 239 9.15 9.55 12.40
CA VAL A 239 8.38 10.69 11.86
C VAL A 239 8.82 12.00 12.51
N ILE A 240 8.93 12.04 13.83
CA ILE A 240 9.38 13.22 14.57
C ILE A 240 10.81 13.61 14.17
N GLU A 241 11.71 12.64 14.06
CA GLU A 241 13.08 12.85 13.59
C GLU A 241 13.14 13.46 12.17
N GLN A 242 12.29 13.01 11.26
CA GLN A 242 12.21 13.57 9.90
C GLN A 242 11.69 15.02 9.90
N ILE A 243 10.74 15.34 10.77
CA ILE A 243 10.26 16.72 10.96
C ILE A 243 11.38 17.59 11.53
N PHE A 244 12.14 17.10 12.54
CA PHE A 244 13.31 17.82 13.08
C PHE A 244 14.39 18.03 12.01
N SER A 245 14.66 17.02 11.19
CA SER A 245 15.61 17.14 10.08
C SER A 245 15.23 18.28 9.13
N ASN A 246 13.95 18.39 8.80
CA ASN A 246 13.45 19.50 7.97
C ASN A 246 13.55 20.83 8.70
N ALA A 247 13.10 20.93 9.94
CA ALA A 247 13.15 22.15 10.74
C ALA A 247 14.58 22.69 10.87
N VAL A 248 15.55 21.84 11.25
CA VAL A 248 16.97 22.23 11.34
C VAL A 248 17.54 22.68 10.00
N LYS A 249 17.15 22.00 8.91
CA LYS A 249 17.61 22.31 7.57
C LYS A 249 17.15 23.70 7.09
N TYR A 250 15.92 24.08 7.43
CA TYR A 250 15.28 25.29 6.88
C TYR A 250 15.27 26.48 7.84
N ALA A 251 15.34 26.25 9.18
CA ALA A 251 15.39 27.31 10.17
C ALA A 251 16.80 27.90 10.40
N ARG A 252 17.87 27.20 10.07
CA ARG A 252 19.30 27.61 10.15
C ARG A 252 19.63 28.71 11.17
N GLY A 253 19.79 28.34 12.44
CA GLY A 253 20.13 29.27 13.51
C GLY A 253 18.95 30.03 14.10
N GLY A 254 17.72 29.67 13.69
CA GLY A 254 16.49 30.16 14.23
C GLY A 254 16.00 29.42 15.48
N GLU A 255 14.69 29.36 15.64
CA GLU A 255 14.03 28.72 16.77
C GLU A 255 13.12 27.58 16.35
N ILE A 256 13.14 26.50 17.10
CA ILE A 256 12.21 25.38 16.96
C ILE A 256 11.43 25.25 18.25
N SER A 257 10.11 25.39 18.17
CA SER A 257 9.19 25.23 19.29
C SER A 257 8.42 23.91 19.15
N ILE A 258 8.41 23.11 20.20
CA ILE A 258 7.72 21.83 20.28
C ILE A 258 6.75 21.90 21.45
N TYR A 259 5.46 21.79 21.18
CA TYR A 259 4.45 21.90 22.21
C TYR A 259 3.22 21.04 21.89
N THR A 260 2.36 20.84 22.88
CA THR A 260 1.12 20.10 22.73
C THR A 260 -0.09 21.00 22.87
N GLU A 261 -1.03 20.87 21.93
CA GLU A 261 -2.37 21.46 21.98
C GLU A 261 -3.38 20.32 21.98
N ASP A 262 -4.08 20.11 23.09
CA ASP A 262 -4.97 18.96 23.29
C ASP A 262 -4.26 17.62 22.95
N LYS A 263 -4.79 16.87 21.95
CA LYS A 263 -4.21 15.59 21.47
C LYS A 263 -3.26 15.78 20.28
N THR A 264 -2.77 16.98 20.05
CA THR A 264 -1.95 17.34 18.89
C THR A 264 -0.56 17.75 19.34
N LEU A 265 0.47 17.13 18.79
CA LEU A 265 1.85 17.60 18.89
C LEU A 265 2.09 18.61 17.77
N VAL A 266 2.59 19.76 18.11
CA VAL A 266 2.97 20.83 17.18
C VAL A 266 4.48 20.97 17.20
N ILE A 267 5.10 20.95 16.01
CA ILE A 267 6.52 21.24 15.81
C ILE A 267 6.59 22.45 14.86
N ALA A 268 7.03 23.57 15.38
CA ALA A 268 7.07 24.84 14.68
C ALA A 268 8.51 25.31 14.49
N ASP A 269 8.89 25.75 13.30
CA ASP A 269 10.15 26.41 12.99
C ASP A 269 9.88 27.84 12.46
N ASP A 270 10.83 28.74 12.67
CA ASP A 270 10.86 30.11 12.16
C ASP A 270 11.66 30.24 10.85
N GLY A 271 11.75 29.17 10.08
CA GLY A 271 12.52 29.07 8.85
C GLY A 271 11.90 29.81 7.66
N ILE A 272 12.43 29.48 6.47
CA ILE A 272 12.05 30.13 5.20
C ILE A 272 10.58 29.88 4.80
N GLY A 273 9.90 28.94 5.43
CA GLY A 273 8.53 28.56 5.11
C GLY A 273 8.39 27.84 3.75
N ILE A 274 7.13 27.57 3.38
CA ILE A 274 6.74 26.84 2.17
C ILE A 274 5.76 27.73 1.38
N ALA A 275 5.95 27.79 0.07
CA ALA A 275 5.04 28.50 -0.83
C ALA A 275 3.64 27.85 -0.82
N GLU A 276 2.60 28.67 -0.87
CA GLU A 276 1.22 28.20 -0.80
C GLU A 276 0.87 27.20 -1.91
N GLU A 277 1.43 27.41 -3.10
CA GLU A 277 1.28 26.51 -4.25
C GLU A 277 1.93 25.12 -4.07
N ASP A 278 2.96 25.01 -3.21
CA ASP A 278 3.67 23.76 -2.91
C ASP A 278 2.95 22.95 -1.81
N LEU A 279 2.22 23.59 -0.89
CA LEU A 279 1.57 22.95 0.27
C LEU A 279 0.72 21.72 -0.07
N PRO A 280 -0.11 21.70 -1.11
CA PRO A 280 -0.92 20.53 -1.44
C PRO A 280 -0.07 19.31 -1.86
N ARG A 281 1.17 19.52 -2.30
CA ARG A 281 2.04 18.54 -2.93
C ARG A 281 3.21 18.05 -2.06
N ILE A 282 3.43 18.67 -0.90
CA ILE A 282 4.61 18.37 -0.04
C ILE A 282 4.68 16.92 0.44
N PHE A 283 3.55 16.23 0.45
CA PHE A 283 3.46 14.81 0.79
C PHE A 283 3.52 13.86 -0.42
N GLU A 284 3.61 14.39 -1.65
CA GLU A 284 3.78 13.57 -2.85
C GLU A 284 5.19 12.95 -2.88
N LYS A 285 5.27 11.71 -3.37
CA LYS A 285 6.55 10.99 -3.48
C LYS A 285 7.49 11.68 -4.46
N GLY A 286 8.68 12.05 -3.98
CA GLY A 286 9.72 12.68 -4.79
C GLY A 286 9.49 14.18 -5.04
N PHE A 287 8.47 14.78 -4.44
CA PHE A 287 8.24 16.21 -4.56
C PHE A 287 9.27 16.99 -3.75
N THR A 288 9.95 17.91 -4.42
CA THR A 288 10.87 18.87 -3.81
C THR A 288 10.46 20.25 -4.27
N GLY A 289 9.90 21.07 -3.38
CA GLY A 289 9.50 22.44 -3.69
C GLY A 289 10.64 23.28 -4.32
N TYR A 290 10.35 24.50 -4.71
CA TYR A 290 11.31 25.39 -5.38
C TYR A 290 12.66 25.48 -4.65
N ASN A 291 12.65 25.62 -3.34
CA ASN A 291 13.84 25.70 -2.49
C ASN A 291 14.64 24.35 -2.43
N GLY A 292 13.97 23.23 -2.57
CA GLY A 292 14.60 21.89 -2.62
C GLY A 292 15.34 21.64 -3.93
N ARG A 293 14.82 22.16 -5.05
CA ARG A 293 15.46 22.08 -6.38
C ARG A 293 16.69 22.98 -6.49
N ALA A 294 16.61 24.20 -5.97
CA ALA A 294 17.73 25.14 -5.98
C ALA A 294 18.95 24.61 -5.20
N ASN A 295 18.73 23.88 -4.12
CA ASN A 295 19.82 23.36 -3.26
C ASN A 295 20.33 21.96 -3.61
N LYS A 296 19.78 21.24 -4.62
CA LYS A 296 20.15 19.85 -5.03
C LYS A 296 20.26 18.83 -3.87
N LYS A 297 19.77 19.15 -2.66
CA LYS A 297 20.01 18.39 -1.41
C LYS A 297 18.74 17.75 -0.81
N SER A 298 17.65 17.68 -1.57
CA SER A 298 16.39 17.11 -1.09
C SER A 298 15.95 15.93 -1.95
N THR A 299 15.64 14.80 -1.33
CA THR A 299 15.16 13.60 -2.03
C THR A 299 13.65 13.60 -2.32
N GLY A 300 12.89 14.48 -1.61
CA GLY A 300 11.42 14.48 -1.68
C GLY A 300 10.75 13.23 -1.10
N ILE A 301 11.50 12.42 -0.35
CA ILE A 301 10.99 11.16 0.21
C ILE A 301 10.57 11.33 1.68
N GLY A 302 11.19 12.24 2.43
CA GLY A 302 11.01 12.35 3.88
C GLY A 302 9.56 12.61 4.31
N LEU A 303 8.91 13.67 3.81
CA LEU A 303 7.52 13.99 4.17
C LEU A 303 6.53 12.97 3.60
N TYR A 304 6.78 12.40 2.43
CA TYR A 304 6.01 11.27 1.92
C TYR A 304 6.04 10.08 2.88
N LEU A 305 7.21 9.75 3.44
CA LEU A 305 7.34 8.70 4.45
C LEU A 305 6.57 9.05 5.73
N CYS A 306 6.70 10.28 6.22
CA CYS A 306 5.94 10.77 7.37
C CYS A 306 4.44 10.57 7.18
N LYS A 307 3.89 11.02 6.06
CA LYS A 307 2.47 10.86 5.74
C LYS A 307 2.05 9.40 5.70
N THR A 308 2.81 8.56 4.99
CA THR A 308 2.49 7.14 4.85
C THR A 308 2.54 6.39 6.19
N ILE A 309 3.52 6.70 7.05
CA ILE A 309 3.65 6.10 8.38
C ILE A 309 2.49 6.55 9.28
N ILE A 310 2.23 7.84 9.35
CA ILE A 310 1.17 8.43 10.18
C ILE A 310 -0.20 7.84 9.80
N ASP A 311 -0.48 7.69 8.50
CA ASP A 311 -1.71 7.07 8.03
C ASP A 311 -1.84 5.60 8.45
N ARG A 312 -0.74 4.83 8.45
CA ARG A 312 -0.70 3.43 8.93
C ARG A 312 -0.78 3.32 10.44
N LEU A 313 -0.31 4.32 11.17
CA LEU A 313 -0.48 4.41 12.63
C LEU A 313 -1.89 4.87 13.04
N HIS A 314 -2.76 5.18 12.06
CA HIS A 314 -4.09 5.72 12.27
C HIS A 314 -4.09 7.10 12.97
N HIS A 315 -3.08 7.91 12.71
CA HIS A 315 -2.95 9.29 13.15
C HIS A 315 -3.14 10.26 11.98
N THR A 316 -3.11 11.56 12.26
CA THR A 316 -3.26 12.60 11.22
C THR A 316 -2.06 13.53 11.24
N ILE A 317 -1.56 13.92 10.06
CA ILE A 317 -0.52 14.93 9.89
C ILE A 317 -1.00 16.00 8.92
N TRP A 318 -0.79 17.27 9.27
CA TRP A 318 -0.95 18.39 8.35
C TRP A 318 0.10 19.46 8.62
N ILE A 319 0.25 20.41 7.71
CA ILE A 319 1.27 21.44 7.76
C ILE A 319 0.61 22.79 7.45
N GLU A 320 0.96 23.79 8.25
CA GLU A 320 0.69 25.19 8.00
C GLU A 320 2.01 25.92 7.81
N SER A 321 2.13 26.69 6.75
CA SER A 321 3.35 27.42 6.46
C SER A 321 3.07 28.68 5.65
N LYS A 322 3.89 29.69 5.85
CA LYS A 322 3.91 30.90 5.03
C LYS A 322 5.37 31.24 4.72
N PRO A 323 5.68 31.68 3.48
CA PRO A 323 7.02 32.16 3.14
C PRO A 323 7.55 33.17 4.17
N GLU A 324 8.78 32.99 4.61
CA GLU A 324 9.52 33.81 5.58
C GLU A 324 8.88 33.90 6.99
N LYS A 325 7.87 33.09 7.27
CA LYS A 325 7.22 33.00 8.61
C LYS A 325 7.37 31.63 9.27
N GLY A 326 8.10 30.73 8.60
CA GLY A 326 8.33 29.38 9.11
C GLY A 326 7.23 28.39 8.80
N THR A 327 7.34 27.22 9.42
CA THR A 327 6.47 26.07 9.18
C THR A 327 6.01 25.47 10.51
N LYS A 328 4.73 25.12 10.59
CA LYS A 328 4.14 24.35 11.69
C LYS A 328 3.66 23.02 11.18
N VAL A 329 4.18 21.95 11.78
CA VAL A 329 3.75 20.56 11.50
C VAL A 329 2.93 20.08 12.68
N TYR A 330 1.74 19.60 12.39
CA TYR A 330 0.78 19.09 13.36
C TYR A 330 0.66 17.59 13.25
N LEU A 331 0.78 16.88 14.37
CA LEU A 331 0.54 15.45 14.50
C LEU A 331 -0.59 15.21 15.49
N ASN A 332 -1.76 14.80 15.01
CA ASN A 332 -2.91 14.52 15.85
C ASN A 332 -3.05 13.02 16.10
N PHE A 333 -3.24 12.67 17.38
CA PHE A 333 -3.31 11.28 17.85
C PHE A 333 -4.74 10.84 18.17
N ASP A 334 -5.75 11.66 17.89
CA ASP A 334 -7.15 11.30 18.08
C ASP A 334 -7.64 10.35 16.96
N ARG A 335 -8.09 9.16 17.36
CA ARG A 335 -8.60 8.16 16.40
C ARG A 335 -10.07 8.37 16.03
N GLU A 336 -10.79 9.24 16.75
CA GLU A 336 -12.23 9.44 16.52
C GLU A 336 -12.55 10.37 15.33
N HIS A 337 -11.58 11.07 14.78
CA HIS A 337 -11.76 12.07 13.71
C HIS A 337 -11.68 11.49 12.27
N ARG A 338 -11.63 10.18 12.08
CA ARG A 338 -11.79 9.57 10.74
C ARG A 338 -13.25 9.12 10.52
N ARG A 339 -14.11 10.08 10.16
CA ARG A 339 -15.37 9.82 9.44
C ARG A 339 -15.25 10.25 7.99
#